data_a870d56be59c9c2892ec13be669d5209
#
_entry.id   a870d56be59c9c2892ec13be669d5209
#
_cell.length_a   1.000
_cell.length_b   1.000
_cell.length_c   1.000
_cell.angle_alpha   90.00
_cell.angle_beta   90.00
_cell.angle_gamma   90.00
#
_symmetry.space_group_name_H-M   'P 1'
#
loop_
_entity.id
_entity.type
_entity.pdbx_description
1 polymer ?
#
loop_
_entity_poly.entity_id
_entity_poly.type
_entity_poly.pdbx_seq_one_letter_code
_entity_poly.pdbx_strand_id
1 'polypeptide(L)'
;MTDNPGKSQDVLPVIGTILLLGLAVLLWTGHHRPTSAVWVSAWQAQPAFRIPRRALAAAASATHVYVIGGMDNDNRYVAQVEYAPIRADGRLGAWQFTTPLSEPRFYLAAAIVDNYLYAIGGANGRRGQDNIPSATVERAAIRHDGSLGPWQRVSYLTTPRRGLQAAVLGKHIYAIGGYDGVFLKSVERADVNPDGSLSEWRLDPEQAVVDRYIHSAAHLGDKLYLLGGHEQSPYAISYGDVEMSQIAGDGSLHPWEIQKTMLKTPRFIAAAFAMNRFIYMLGGHDGRNRLRSVEMAPLDDQGRVGPWSFTTPLHDERSATALAVHDDKVYVFGGMGAGGALNSVEMAEQQADGRLGIRLSEQVRVKNAPTLAAGSSSPAE
;
A
#
# COMPACT_ATOMS: atom_id res chain seq x y z
N MET A 1 -83.39 -39.18 -4.85
CA MET A 1 -83.74 -37.92 -5.52
C MET A 1 -83.04 -36.83 -4.72
N THR A 2 -82.02 -36.19 -5.17
CA THR A 2 -81.64 -35.61 -6.43
C THR A 2 -80.11 -35.51 -6.49
N ASP A 3 -79.56 -35.84 -7.65
CA ASP A 3 -78.21 -35.70 -8.06
C ASP A 3 -77.65 -34.26 -7.97
N ASN A 4 -76.38 -34.09 -7.63
CA ASN A 4 -75.65 -32.88 -7.94
C ASN A 4 -74.26 -33.30 -8.53
N PRO A 5 -73.97 -32.99 -9.82
CA PRO A 5 -72.78 -33.37 -10.47
C PRO A 5 -71.60 -32.46 -10.09
N GLY A 6 -70.42 -33.08 -9.84
CA GLY A 6 -69.22 -32.43 -9.50
C GLY A 6 -68.68 -31.51 -10.61
N LYS A 7 -68.11 -30.37 -10.20
CA LYS A 7 -67.25 -29.54 -11.04
C LYS A 7 -65.80 -30.01 -10.95
N SER A 8 -65.30 -30.60 -12.05
CA SER A 8 -63.88 -30.75 -12.26
C SER A 8 -63.25 -29.36 -12.50
N GLN A 9 -62.46 -28.89 -11.60
CA GLN A 9 -61.66 -27.67 -11.83
C GLN A 9 -60.37 -28.03 -12.58
N ASP A 10 -60.18 -27.36 -13.67
CA ASP A 10 -58.99 -27.48 -14.52
C ASP A 10 -57.69 -27.13 -13.76
N VAL A 11 -56.92 -28.15 -13.41
CA VAL A 11 -55.60 -28.01 -12.75
C VAL A 11 -54.45 -27.82 -13.76
N LEU A 12 -54.74 -27.99 -15.05
CA LEU A 12 -53.75 -27.96 -16.14
C LEU A 12 -53.04 -26.60 -16.39
N PRO A 13 -53.65 -25.41 -16.27
CA PRO A 13 -52.94 -24.16 -16.53
C PRO A 13 -51.93 -23.76 -15.43
N VAL A 14 -52.17 -24.18 -14.16
CA VAL A 14 -51.29 -23.82 -13.04
C VAL A 14 -49.98 -24.57 -13.07
N ILE A 15 -49.96 -25.83 -13.46
CA ILE A 15 -48.77 -26.67 -13.57
C ILE A 15 -47.87 -26.17 -14.72
N GLY A 16 -48.43 -25.77 -15.86
CA GLY A 16 -47.72 -25.20 -16.99
C GLY A 16 -47.01 -23.90 -16.65
N THR A 17 -47.66 -23.02 -15.89
CA THR A 17 -47.10 -21.72 -15.49
C THR A 17 -45.94 -21.89 -14.46
N ILE A 18 -46.07 -22.84 -13.53
CA ILE A 18 -45.00 -23.13 -12.55
C ILE A 18 -43.81 -23.76 -13.22
N LEU A 19 -43.99 -24.65 -14.21
CA LEU A 19 -42.91 -25.24 -15.00
C LEU A 19 -42.19 -24.22 -15.86
N LEU A 20 -42.92 -23.29 -16.49
CA LEU A 20 -42.31 -22.21 -17.29
C LEU A 20 -41.52 -21.21 -16.43
N LEU A 21 -42.06 -20.83 -15.25
CA LEU A 21 -41.35 -20.00 -14.28
C LEU A 21 -40.13 -20.71 -13.70
N GLY A 22 -40.22 -21.99 -13.38
CA GLY A 22 -39.08 -22.80 -12.94
C GLY A 22 -37.98 -22.91 -14.01
N LEU A 23 -38.35 -23.10 -15.29
CA LEU A 23 -37.41 -23.14 -16.41
C LEU A 23 -36.76 -21.77 -16.67
N ALA A 24 -37.54 -20.68 -16.57
CA ALA A 24 -37.02 -19.32 -16.70
C ALA A 24 -36.05 -18.94 -15.58
N VAL A 25 -36.32 -19.34 -14.34
CA VAL A 25 -35.38 -19.17 -13.21
C VAL A 25 -34.12 -20.01 -13.40
N LEU A 26 -34.25 -21.26 -13.85
CA LEU A 26 -33.09 -22.11 -14.15
C LEU A 26 -32.27 -21.59 -15.33
N LEU A 27 -32.90 -21.08 -16.38
CA LEU A 27 -32.21 -20.45 -17.50
C LEU A 27 -31.58 -19.12 -17.09
N TRP A 28 -32.24 -18.31 -16.24
CA TRP A 28 -31.71 -17.04 -15.74
C TRP A 28 -30.52 -17.26 -14.79
N THR A 29 -30.60 -18.24 -13.88
CA THR A 29 -29.48 -18.59 -12.98
C THR A 29 -28.35 -19.31 -13.71
N GLY A 30 -28.65 -20.02 -14.80
CA GLY A 30 -27.65 -20.66 -15.65
C GLY A 30 -26.82 -19.66 -16.48
N HIS A 31 -27.39 -18.49 -16.81
CA HIS A 31 -26.68 -17.43 -17.56
C HIS A 31 -25.92 -16.44 -16.70
N HIS A 32 -26.13 -16.43 -15.39
CA HIS A 32 -25.46 -15.54 -14.44
C HIS A 32 -24.60 -16.35 -13.45
N ARG A 33 -23.82 -17.33 -13.94
CA ARG A 33 -22.69 -17.80 -13.15
C ARG A 33 -21.73 -16.62 -13.07
N PRO A 34 -21.40 -16.09 -11.87
CA PRO A 34 -20.36 -15.09 -11.77
C PRO A 34 -19.11 -15.72 -12.39
N THR A 35 -18.65 -15.17 -13.48
CA THR A 35 -17.42 -15.63 -14.12
C THR A 35 -16.33 -15.48 -13.09
N SER A 36 -15.80 -16.58 -12.59
CA SER A 36 -14.72 -16.54 -11.61
C SER A 36 -13.59 -15.70 -12.20
N ALA A 37 -13.20 -14.64 -11.50
CA ALA A 37 -12.10 -13.78 -11.93
C ALA A 37 -10.87 -14.65 -12.18
N VAL A 38 -10.24 -14.51 -13.33
CA VAL A 38 -8.95 -15.16 -13.61
C VAL A 38 -7.87 -14.26 -13.06
N TRP A 39 -7.03 -14.82 -12.20
CA TRP A 39 -5.91 -14.15 -11.59
C TRP A 39 -4.58 -14.64 -12.17
N VAL A 40 -3.67 -13.72 -12.37
CA VAL A 40 -2.28 -14.01 -12.73
C VAL A 40 -1.38 -13.56 -11.59
N SER A 41 -0.52 -14.47 -11.12
CA SER A 41 0.49 -14.14 -10.10
C SER A 41 1.59 -13.28 -10.71
N ALA A 42 1.33 -11.99 -10.85
CA ALA A 42 2.25 -11.01 -11.43
C ALA A 42 1.96 -9.62 -10.87
N TRP A 43 2.97 -8.76 -10.91
CA TRP A 43 2.82 -7.32 -10.76
C TRP A 43 2.64 -6.70 -12.14
N GLN A 44 1.88 -5.65 -12.23
CA GLN A 44 1.65 -4.90 -13.47
C GLN A 44 2.50 -3.64 -13.48
N ALA A 45 3.35 -3.50 -14.50
CA ALA A 45 4.07 -2.25 -14.73
C ALA A 45 3.08 -1.11 -15.00
N GLN A 46 3.31 0.01 -14.36
CA GLN A 46 2.56 1.25 -14.51
C GLN A 46 3.43 2.31 -15.19
N PRO A 47 2.86 3.42 -15.71
CA PRO A 47 3.65 4.54 -16.20
C PRO A 47 4.70 4.97 -15.18
N ALA A 48 5.95 5.13 -15.64
CA ALA A 48 7.05 5.58 -14.80
C ALA A 48 6.95 7.09 -14.52
N PHE A 49 7.29 7.51 -13.30
CA PHE A 49 7.47 8.92 -13.01
C PHE A 49 8.78 9.47 -13.60
N ARG A 50 8.98 10.79 -13.60
CA ARG A 50 10.02 11.41 -14.42
C ARG A 50 11.42 11.35 -13.81
N ILE A 51 11.57 11.56 -12.51
CA ILE A 51 12.88 11.62 -11.84
C ILE A 51 13.13 10.31 -11.10
N PRO A 52 14.05 9.45 -11.58
CA PRO A 52 14.46 8.26 -10.84
C PRO A 52 14.96 8.65 -9.44
N ARG A 53 14.42 8.00 -8.38
CA ARG A 53 14.80 8.36 -7.00
C ARG A 53 14.58 7.21 -6.02
N ARG A 54 15.39 7.22 -4.98
CA ARG A 54 15.32 6.32 -3.82
C ARG A 54 15.05 7.10 -2.54
N ALA A 55 14.69 6.41 -1.47
CA ALA A 55 14.40 7.02 -0.18
C ALA A 55 13.37 8.18 -0.27
N LEU A 56 12.43 8.01 -1.18
CA LEU A 56 11.28 8.88 -1.43
C LEU A 56 10.14 8.48 -0.49
N ALA A 57 9.17 9.36 -0.33
CA ALA A 57 7.87 9.02 0.23
C ALA A 57 6.81 8.92 -0.88
N ALA A 58 5.73 8.21 -0.60
CA ALA A 58 4.55 8.15 -1.46
C ALA A 58 3.26 8.19 -0.64
N ALA A 59 2.19 8.63 -1.25
CA ALA A 59 0.86 8.61 -0.66
C ALA A 59 -0.19 8.51 -1.78
N ALA A 60 -1.38 7.99 -1.44
CA ALA A 60 -2.53 7.97 -2.33
C ALA A 60 -3.70 8.74 -1.71
N SER A 61 -4.33 9.59 -2.52
CA SER A 61 -5.66 10.13 -2.24
C SER A 61 -6.72 9.24 -2.91
N ALA A 62 -7.99 9.60 -2.80
CA ALA A 62 -9.07 8.89 -3.49
C ALA A 62 -8.92 8.87 -5.03
N THR A 63 -8.14 9.78 -5.62
CA THR A 63 -8.08 9.97 -7.08
C THR A 63 -6.67 10.03 -7.66
N HIS A 64 -5.65 10.22 -6.84
CA HIS A 64 -4.27 10.42 -7.31
C HIS A 64 -3.26 9.77 -6.38
N VAL A 65 -2.12 9.37 -6.97
CA VAL A 65 -0.91 8.99 -6.23
C VAL A 65 0.13 10.10 -6.32
N TYR A 66 0.96 10.21 -5.28
CA TYR A 66 2.02 11.20 -5.16
C TYR A 66 3.34 10.51 -4.84
N VAL A 67 4.45 10.97 -5.46
CA VAL A 67 5.81 10.64 -5.05
C VAL A 67 6.54 11.93 -4.67
N ILE A 68 7.22 11.92 -3.53
CA ILE A 68 7.62 13.12 -2.82
C ILE A 68 9.08 12.98 -2.39
N GLY A 69 9.90 13.97 -2.70
CA GLY A 69 11.28 14.02 -2.24
C GLY A 69 12.13 12.84 -2.73
N GLY A 70 13.09 12.43 -1.93
CA GLY A 70 14.02 11.34 -2.22
C GLY A 70 15.39 11.83 -2.66
N MET A 71 16.17 10.92 -3.25
CA MET A 71 17.53 11.17 -3.73
C MET A 71 17.70 10.57 -5.13
N ASP A 72 18.24 11.34 -6.07
CA ASP A 72 18.48 10.92 -7.46
C ASP A 72 19.77 10.09 -7.62
N ASN A 73 20.09 9.73 -8.86
CA ASN A 73 21.31 8.97 -9.18
C ASN A 73 22.61 9.78 -8.99
N ASP A 74 22.54 11.10 -8.99
CA ASP A 74 23.68 11.98 -8.71
C ASP A 74 23.84 12.27 -7.20
N ASN A 75 23.11 11.57 -6.34
CA ASN A 75 23.01 11.81 -4.89
C ASN A 75 22.53 13.24 -4.54
N ARG A 76 21.73 13.87 -5.41
CA ARG A 76 21.07 15.13 -5.09
C ARG A 76 19.76 14.85 -4.36
N TYR A 77 19.49 15.63 -3.35
CA TYR A 77 18.19 15.58 -2.66
C TYR A 77 17.13 16.24 -3.53
N VAL A 78 15.97 15.63 -3.61
CA VAL A 78 14.89 16.03 -4.52
C VAL A 78 13.83 16.78 -3.74
N ALA A 79 13.45 17.97 -4.23
CA ALA A 79 12.29 18.71 -3.72
C ALA A 79 11.04 18.44 -4.56
N GLN A 80 11.20 17.96 -5.79
CA GLN A 80 10.11 17.76 -6.74
C GLN A 80 9.10 16.76 -6.21
N VAL A 81 7.82 17.09 -6.42
CA VAL A 81 6.68 16.24 -6.21
C VAL A 81 6.06 15.93 -7.56
N GLU A 82 5.82 14.66 -7.81
CA GLU A 82 5.10 14.21 -9.00
C GLU A 82 3.82 13.50 -8.59
N TYR A 83 2.78 13.62 -9.41
CA TYR A 83 1.50 12.97 -9.17
C TYR A 83 0.94 12.38 -10.44
N ALA A 84 0.10 11.36 -10.30
CA ALA A 84 -0.61 10.72 -11.39
C ALA A 84 -2.04 10.36 -10.97
N PRO A 85 -3.03 10.51 -11.86
CA PRO A 85 -4.39 10.11 -11.56
C PRO A 85 -4.52 8.59 -11.50
N ILE A 86 -5.36 8.11 -10.57
CA ILE A 86 -5.81 6.72 -10.50
C ILE A 86 -7.06 6.61 -11.37
N ARG A 87 -7.03 5.76 -12.38
CA ARG A 87 -8.18 5.49 -13.26
C ARG A 87 -9.16 4.53 -12.58
N ALA A 88 -10.37 4.44 -13.11
CA ALA A 88 -11.40 3.56 -12.56
C ALA A 88 -11.01 2.07 -12.50
N ASP A 89 -10.08 1.63 -13.35
CA ASP A 89 -9.52 0.28 -13.33
C ASP A 89 -8.29 0.15 -12.38
N GLY A 90 -7.95 1.20 -11.67
CA GLY A 90 -6.81 1.28 -10.77
C GLY A 90 -5.47 1.55 -11.47
N ARG A 91 -5.41 1.59 -12.81
CA ARG A 91 -4.18 1.94 -13.51
C ARG A 91 -3.87 3.41 -13.36
N LEU A 92 -2.58 3.73 -13.32
CA LEU A 92 -2.15 5.12 -13.23
C LEU A 92 -2.21 5.80 -14.61
N GLY A 93 -2.54 7.08 -14.60
CA GLY A 93 -2.40 7.95 -15.75
C GLY A 93 -0.98 8.49 -15.91
N ALA A 94 -0.82 9.51 -16.74
CA ALA A 94 0.46 10.16 -16.97
C ALA A 94 0.90 10.97 -15.75
N TRP A 95 2.18 10.88 -15.41
CA TRP A 95 2.80 11.63 -14.33
C TRP A 95 3.02 13.10 -14.71
N GLN A 96 2.76 13.97 -13.76
CA GLN A 96 2.94 15.42 -13.88
C GLN A 96 3.71 15.93 -12.67
N PHE A 97 4.47 17.02 -12.86
CA PHE A 97 5.02 17.77 -11.74
C PHE A 97 3.93 18.63 -11.09
N THR A 98 4.05 18.80 -9.78
CA THR A 98 3.25 19.75 -9.03
C THR A 98 4.15 20.59 -8.12
N THR A 99 3.58 21.39 -7.22
CA THR A 99 4.35 22.29 -6.34
C THR A 99 5.41 21.51 -5.58
N PRO A 100 6.71 21.80 -5.73
CA PRO A 100 7.78 21.13 -5.02
C PRO A 100 7.75 21.46 -3.53
N LEU A 101 8.36 20.60 -2.70
CA LEU A 101 8.65 20.88 -1.29
C LEU A 101 9.40 22.21 -1.15
N SER A 102 9.25 22.88 -0.01
CA SER A 102 10.00 24.10 0.30
C SER A 102 11.52 23.85 0.36
N GLU A 103 11.92 22.66 0.79
CA GLU A 103 13.31 22.22 0.84
C GLU A 103 13.42 20.78 0.34
N PRO A 104 14.50 20.43 -0.42
CA PRO A 104 14.74 19.05 -0.83
C PRO A 104 15.04 18.19 0.39
N ARG A 105 14.45 16.99 0.46
CA ARG A 105 14.69 16.03 1.55
C ARG A 105 14.45 14.60 1.10
N PHE A 106 15.13 13.68 1.77
CA PHE A 106 15.02 12.24 1.55
C PHE A 106 14.80 11.51 2.88
N TYR A 107 14.40 10.25 2.84
CA TYR A 107 13.99 9.48 4.02
C TYR A 107 12.95 10.22 4.88
N LEU A 108 12.09 10.99 4.25
CA LEU A 108 10.91 11.62 4.85
C LEU A 108 9.76 10.61 4.86
N ALA A 109 8.76 10.88 5.68
CA ALA A 109 7.47 10.22 5.60
C ALA A 109 6.42 11.15 4.99
N ALA A 110 5.34 10.57 4.45
CA ALA A 110 4.21 11.31 3.93
C ALA A 110 2.89 10.73 4.45
N ALA A 111 1.90 11.59 4.61
CA ALA A 111 0.56 11.22 5.02
C ALA A 111 -0.47 12.09 4.27
N ILE A 112 -1.63 11.52 3.97
CA ILE A 112 -2.79 12.28 3.51
C ILE A 112 -3.87 12.17 4.56
N VAL A 113 -4.40 13.34 4.97
CA VAL A 113 -5.58 13.44 5.82
C VAL A 113 -6.51 14.44 5.15
N ASP A 114 -7.74 14.04 4.90
CA ASP A 114 -8.72 14.82 4.14
C ASP A 114 -8.11 15.29 2.79
N ASN A 115 -8.10 16.58 2.55
CA ASN A 115 -7.57 17.19 1.33
C ASN A 115 -6.15 17.77 1.50
N TYR A 116 -5.37 17.27 2.45
CA TYR A 116 -4.01 17.75 2.70
C TYR A 116 -2.99 16.63 2.63
N LEU A 117 -1.92 16.88 1.89
CA LEU A 117 -0.72 16.04 1.87
C LEU A 117 0.31 16.65 2.83
N TYR A 118 0.81 15.84 3.75
CA TYR A 118 1.83 16.20 4.73
C TYR A 118 3.16 15.56 4.36
N ALA A 119 4.25 16.31 4.46
CA ALA A 119 5.62 15.85 4.38
C ALA A 119 6.27 16.01 5.76
N ILE A 120 6.75 14.92 6.34
CA ILE A 120 7.09 14.81 7.76
C ILE A 120 8.55 14.40 7.91
N GLY A 121 9.35 15.22 8.62
CA GLY A 121 10.74 14.91 8.90
C GLY A 121 11.61 14.68 7.66
N GLY A 122 12.43 13.65 7.70
CA GLY A 122 13.41 13.32 6.67
C GLY A 122 14.79 13.91 6.96
N ALA A 123 15.66 13.94 5.96
CA ALA A 123 16.96 14.57 6.07
C ALA A 123 17.17 15.55 4.92
N ASN A 124 17.88 16.62 5.21
CA ASN A 124 18.34 17.60 4.26
C ASN A 124 19.86 17.86 4.45
N GLY A 125 20.39 18.86 3.78
CA GLY A 125 21.79 19.25 3.88
C GLY A 125 22.47 19.34 2.53
N ARG A 126 23.80 19.46 2.55
CA ARG A 126 24.57 19.51 1.32
C ARG A 126 24.64 18.14 0.67
N ARG A 127 24.69 18.15 -0.65
CA ARG A 127 24.77 16.96 -1.49
C ARG A 127 25.71 15.89 -0.91
N GLY A 128 25.10 14.76 -0.46
CA GLY A 128 25.84 13.56 -0.03
C GLY A 128 26.65 13.66 1.26
N GLN A 129 26.65 14.80 1.96
CA GLN A 129 27.54 15.04 3.10
C GLN A 129 26.83 15.25 4.45
N ASP A 130 25.68 15.95 4.44
CA ASP A 130 25.09 16.44 5.69
C ASP A 130 23.72 15.83 5.97
N ASN A 131 23.58 14.54 5.99
CA ASN A 131 22.30 13.84 6.27
C ASN A 131 21.62 14.28 7.59
N ILE A 132 21.35 15.59 7.72
CA ILE A 132 20.86 16.22 8.94
C ILE A 132 19.39 15.87 9.12
N PRO A 133 19.01 15.19 10.20
CA PRO A 133 17.61 14.92 10.50
C PRO A 133 16.80 16.20 10.65
N SER A 134 15.60 16.21 10.10
CA SER A 134 14.68 17.36 10.14
C SER A 134 13.52 17.10 11.07
N ALA A 135 13.12 18.14 11.81
CA ALA A 135 11.87 18.13 12.57
C ALA A 135 10.71 18.77 11.77
N THR A 136 10.97 19.32 10.59
CA THR A 136 9.98 20.12 9.85
C THR A 136 8.82 19.25 9.37
N VAL A 137 7.60 19.75 9.59
CA VAL A 137 6.37 19.22 9.01
C VAL A 137 5.75 20.33 8.17
N GLU A 138 5.53 20.03 6.89
CA GLU A 138 4.83 20.93 5.97
C GLU A 138 3.67 20.21 5.30
N ARG A 139 2.66 20.97 4.90
CA ARG A 139 1.49 20.47 4.20
C ARG A 139 1.25 21.23 2.91
N ALA A 140 0.57 20.60 1.97
CA ALA A 140 0.01 21.22 0.79
C ALA A 140 -1.44 20.78 0.60
N ALA A 141 -2.32 21.72 0.24
CA ALA A 141 -3.70 21.38 -0.10
C ALA A 141 -3.74 20.63 -1.44
N ILE A 142 -4.48 19.55 -1.51
CA ILE A 142 -4.76 18.80 -2.74
C ILE A 142 -5.93 19.47 -3.45
N ARG A 143 -5.73 19.93 -4.67
CA ARG A 143 -6.78 20.53 -5.51
C ARG A 143 -7.62 19.45 -6.18
N HIS A 144 -8.75 19.84 -6.73
CA HIS A 144 -9.66 18.92 -7.41
C HIS A 144 -9.01 18.16 -8.58
N ASP A 145 -8.07 18.76 -9.28
CA ASP A 145 -7.29 18.16 -10.37
C ASP A 145 -6.09 17.32 -9.89
N GLY A 146 -5.96 17.14 -8.59
CA GLY A 146 -4.85 16.43 -7.94
C GLY A 146 -3.58 17.25 -7.79
N SER A 147 -3.46 18.44 -8.40
CA SER A 147 -2.29 19.27 -8.20
C SER A 147 -2.23 19.82 -6.77
N LEU A 148 -1.03 20.14 -6.30
CA LEU A 148 -0.83 20.68 -4.95
C LEU A 148 -0.83 22.21 -4.92
N GLY A 149 -1.39 22.76 -3.88
CA GLY A 149 -1.20 24.15 -3.48
C GLY A 149 0.24 24.41 -3.00
N PRO A 150 0.54 25.65 -2.59
CA PRO A 150 1.83 25.97 -1.96
C PRO A 150 2.02 25.16 -0.68
N TRP A 151 3.25 24.68 -0.46
CA TRP A 151 3.63 24.05 0.79
C TRP A 151 3.71 25.09 1.91
N GLN A 152 3.16 24.76 3.05
CA GLN A 152 3.15 25.57 4.26
C GLN A 152 3.71 24.77 5.40
N ARG A 153 4.70 25.29 6.10
CA ARG A 153 5.18 24.73 7.33
C ARG A 153 4.10 24.88 8.41
N VAL A 154 3.67 23.76 8.98
CA VAL A 154 2.55 23.75 9.94
C VAL A 154 2.97 23.40 11.35
N SER A 155 4.07 22.70 11.52
CA SER A 155 4.59 22.36 12.85
C SER A 155 6.03 21.82 12.78
N TYR A 156 6.53 21.41 13.94
CA TYR A 156 7.79 20.69 14.09
C TYR A 156 7.57 19.48 14.98
N LEU A 157 8.18 18.35 14.62
CA LEU A 157 8.33 17.21 15.52
C LEU A 157 9.11 17.63 16.78
N THR A 158 8.88 16.99 17.92
CA THR A 158 9.66 17.23 19.13
C THR A 158 11.09 16.75 18.96
N THR A 159 11.29 15.69 18.19
CA THR A 159 12.61 15.12 17.85
C THR A 159 12.83 15.14 16.34
N PRO A 160 13.89 15.79 15.83
CA PRO A 160 14.24 15.67 14.40
C PRO A 160 14.46 14.21 14.05
N ARG A 161 13.93 13.74 12.92
CA ARG A 161 14.08 12.33 12.53
C ARG A 161 14.10 12.11 11.02
N ARG A 162 15.03 11.26 10.57
CA ARG A 162 15.07 10.73 9.20
C ARG A 162 14.84 9.23 9.22
N GLY A 163 14.37 8.66 8.11
CA GLY A 163 14.08 7.22 8.03
C GLY A 163 12.95 6.80 8.97
N LEU A 164 12.11 7.76 9.34
CA LEU A 164 10.89 7.52 10.11
C LEU A 164 9.83 6.91 9.20
N GLN A 165 8.81 6.36 9.83
CA GLN A 165 7.55 6.01 9.17
C GLN A 165 6.42 6.92 9.66
N ALA A 166 5.36 7.06 8.86
CA ALA A 166 4.14 7.72 9.30
C ALA A 166 2.94 6.78 9.14
N ALA A 167 2.01 6.91 10.08
CA ALA A 167 0.71 6.27 10.01
C ALA A 167 -0.39 7.32 10.29
N VAL A 168 -1.56 7.10 9.70
CA VAL A 168 -2.74 7.93 9.93
C VAL A 168 -3.85 7.05 10.48
N LEU A 169 -4.40 7.44 11.62
CA LEU A 169 -5.57 6.78 12.18
C LEU A 169 -6.58 7.83 12.67
N GLY A 170 -7.76 7.83 12.07
CA GLY A 170 -8.74 8.89 12.31
C GLY A 170 -8.13 10.26 12.01
N LYS A 171 -8.12 11.15 13.00
CA LYS A 171 -7.51 12.49 12.91
C LYS A 171 -6.06 12.55 13.42
N HIS A 172 -5.46 11.42 13.78
CA HIS A 172 -4.11 11.39 14.34
C HIS A 172 -3.09 11.02 13.27
N ILE A 173 -1.98 11.78 13.22
CA ILE A 173 -0.78 11.41 12.48
C ILE A 173 0.27 10.97 13.48
N TYR A 174 0.87 9.82 13.24
CA TYR A 174 1.97 9.25 14.02
C TYR A 174 3.27 9.35 13.24
N ALA A 175 4.34 9.84 13.88
CA ALA A 175 5.71 9.80 13.38
C ALA A 175 6.49 8.78 14.21
N ILE A 176 6.96 7.71 13.56
CA ILE A 176 7.37 6.48 14.22
C ILE A 176 8.85 6.24 13.99
N GLY A 177 9.62 6.11 15.04
CA GLY A 177 11.03 5.75 14.99
C GLY A 177 11.89 6.72 14.19
N GLY A 178 12.88 6.20 13.48
CA GLY A 178 13.84 6.96 12.69
C GLY A 178 15.19 7.12 13.38
N TYR A 179 15.90 8.19 13.01
CA TYR A 179 17.27 8.48 13.46
C TYR A 179 17.50 9.99 13.64
N ASP A 180 18.10 10.38 14.78
CA ASP A 180 18.51 11.75 15.09
C ASP A 180 19.98 11.87 15.52
N GLY A 181 20.76 10.83 15.35
CA GLY A 181 22.09 10.58 15.90
C GLY A 181 22.13 9.25 16.64
N VAL A 182 20.96 8.81 17.10
CA VAL A 182 20.70 7.47 17.66
C VAL A 182 19.46 6.86 17.00
N PHE A 183 19.26 5.56 17.15
CA PHE A 183 18.05 4.89 16.69
C PHE A 183 16.90 5.19 17.64
N LEU A 184 15.80 5.68 17.08
CA LEU A 184 14.65 6.13 17.87
C LEU A 184 13.62 5.00 18.01
N LYS A 185 13.23 4.72 19.25
CA LYS A 185 12.08 3.86 19.58
C LYS A 185 10.80 4.66 19.77
N SER A 186 10.94 5.96 19.90
CA SER A 186 9.85 6.86 20.25
C SER A 186 8.87 7.04 19.10
N VAL A 187 7.61 7.20 19.47
CA VAL A 187 6.52 7.59 18.59
C VAL A 187 6.03 8.97 19.01
N GLU A 188 5.84 9.86 18.05
CA GLU A 188 5.20 11.14 18.28
C GLU A 188 3.87 11.16 17.53
N ARG A 189 2.89 11.87 18.08
CA ARG A 189 1.60 12.07 17.44
C ARG A 189 1.16 13.53 17.48
N ALA A 190 0.40 13.92 16.45
CA ALA A 190 -0.32 15.18 16.39
C ALA A 190 -1.75 14.96 15.88
N ASP A 191 -2.66 15.80 16.34
CA ASP A 191 -4.04 15.80 15.86
C ASP A 191 -4.15 16.73 14.67
N VAL A 192 -4.90 16.32 13.64
CA VAL A 192 -5.21 17.14 12.48
C VAL A 192 -6.51 17.90 12.76
N ASN A 193 -6.44 19.22 12.69
CA ASN A 193 -7.61 20.09 12.82
C ASN A 193 -8.39 20.15 11.50
N PRO A 194 -9.68 20.56 11.50
CA PRO A 194 -10.49 20.64 10.29
C PRO A 194 -9.93 21.54 9.19
N ASP A 195 -9.11 22.54 9.53
CA ASP A 195 -8.43 23.40 8.57
C ASP A 195 -7.11 22.80 8.06
N GLY A 196 -6.77 21.57 8.49
CA GLY A 196 -5.54 20.86 8.16
C GLY A 196 -4.32 21.31 8.96
N SER A 197 -4.44 22.27 9.89
CA SER A 197 -3.37 22.57 10.85
C SER A 197 -3.18 21.40 11.81
N LEU A 198 -2.00 21.32 12.43
CA LEU A 198 -1.69 20.28 13.40
C LEU A 198 -1.68 20.84 14.82
N SER A 199 -2.11 20.05 15.79
CA SER A 199 -1.78 20.29 17.19
C SER A 199 -0.27 20.23 17.40
N GLU A 200 0.20 20.61 18.56
CA GLU A 200 1.58 20.32 18.95
C GLU A 200 1.83 18.81 18.92
N TRP A 201 3.00 18.42 18.43
CA TRP A 201 3.47 17.04 18.51
C TRP A 201 3.79 16.69 19.95
N ARG A 202 3.39 15.50 20.34
CA ARG A 202 3.64 14.97 21.70
C ARG A 202 4.20 13.56 21.60
N LEU A 203 5.21 13.29 22.39
CA LEU A 203 5.73 11.94 22.56
C LEU A 203 4.66 11.04 23.18
N ASP A 204 4.47 9.88 22.59
CA ASP A 204 3.69 8.84 23.24
C ASP A 204 4.53 8.22 24.38
N PRO A 205 3.96 7.91 25.55
CA PRO A 205 4.69 7.27 26.64
C PRO A 205 5.18 5.87 26.28
N GLU A 206 4.49 5.19 25.37
CA GLU A 206 4.84 3.84 24.93
C GLU A 206 5.83 3.89 23.75
N GLN A 207 6.94 3.19 23.93
CA GLN A 207 8.02 3.11 22.95
C GLN A 207 8.12 1.70 22.38
N ALA A 208 8.62 1.57 21.14
CA ALA A 208 8.96 0.29 20.56
C ALA A 208 9.94 -0.50 21.44
N VAL A 209 9.86 -1.82 21.40
CA VAL A 209 10.71 -2.69 22.23
C VAL A 209 12.13 -2.69 21.71
N VAL A 210 12.30 -2.78 20.36
CA VAL A 210 13.59 -2.95 19.71
C VAL A 210 14.08 -1.65 19.07
N ASP A 211 15.36 -1.34 19.30
CA ASP A 211 16.07 -0.26 18.61
C ASP A 211 16.25 -0.65 17.14
N ARG A 212 15.60 0.06 16.23
CA ARG A 212 15.69 -0.27 14.80
C ARG A 212 15.77 0.97 13.93
N TYR A 213 16.57 0.88 12.87
CA TYR A 213 16.71 1.92 11.88
C TYR A 213 16.20 1.44 10.52
N ILE A 214 15.65 2.38 9.76
CA ILE A 214 15.08 2.14 8.42
C ILE A 214 14.20 0.88 8.37
N HIS A 215 13.41 0.73 9.43
CA HIS A 215 12.32 -0.23 9.55
C HIS A 215 11.16 0.16 8.65
N SER A 216 10.18 -0.71 8.54
CA SER A 216 8.90 -0.43 7.91
C SER A 216 7.81 -0.37 8.96
N ALA A 217 6.73 0.36 8.67
CA ALA A 217 5.52 0.33 9.47
C ALA A 217 4.30 0.01 8.59
N ALA A 218 3.31 -0.61 9.21
CA ALA A 218 2.00 -0.86 8.62
C ALA A 218 0.93 -0.62 9.67
N HIS A 219 -0.29 -0.32 9.26
CA HIS A 219 -1.42 -0.24 10.19
C HIS A 219 -2.66 -0.90 9.57
N LEU A 220 -3.52 -1.45 10.41
CA LEU A 220 -4.82 -1.98 10.03
C LEU A 220 -5.81 -1.79 11.18
N GLY A 221 -6.89 -1.06 10.91
CA GLY A 221 -7.80 -0.66 11.97
C GLY A 221 -7.04 0.13 13.05
N ASP A 222 -7.18 -0.30 14.30
CA ASP A 222 -6.50 0.28 15.48
C ASP A 222 -5.14 -0.37 15.80
N LYS A 223 -4.60 -1.20 14.91
CA LYS A 223 -3.31 -1.87 15.12
C LYS A 223 -2.20 -1.21 14.31
N LEU A 224 -1.08 -0.97 14.97
CA LEU A 224 0.14 -0.44 14.38
C LEU A 224 1.25 -1.48 14.50
N TYR A 225 1.98 -1.70 13.40
CA TYR A 225 3.03 -2.71 13.30
C TYR A 225 4.35 -2.07 12.90
N LEU A 226 5.45 -2.53 13.51
CA LEU A 226 6.82 -2.24 13.09
C LEU A 226 7.48 -3.53 12.62
N LEU A 227 8.15 -3.49 11.48
CA LEU A 227 8.69 -4.67 10.82
C LEU A 227 10.12 -4.43 10.36
N GLY A 228 10.97 -5.42 10.58
CA GLY A 228 12.34 -5.40 10.06
C GLY A 228 13.17 -4.23 10.56
N GLY A 229 14.03 -3.69 9.70
CA GLY A 229 15.05 -2.72 10.06
C GLY A 229 16.38 -3.39 10.38
N HIS A 230 17.36 -2.62 10.85
CA HIS A 230 18.64 -3.16 11.29
C HIS A 230 19.08 -2.55 12.63
N GLU A 231 19.93 -3.27 13.33
CA GLU A 231 20.50 -2.83 14.60
C GLU A 231 21.63 -1.79 14.41
N GLN A 232 21.96 -1.11 15.49
CA GLN A 232 23.14 -0.24 15.57
C GLN A 232 24.42 -1.08 15.80
N SER A 233 24.83 -1.78 14.75
CA SER A 233 26.00 -2.64 14.76
C SER A 233 26.81 -2.40 13.49
N PRO A 234 28.15 -2.47 13.53
CA PRO A 234 28.97 -2.39 12.33
C PRO A 234 28.71 -3.53 11.34
N TYR A 235 28.02 -4.57 11.76
CA TYR A 235 27.67 -5.74 10.93
C TYR A 235 26.32 -5.63 10.25
N ALA A 236 25.56 -4.54 10.50
CA ALA A 236 24.24 -4.27 9.91
C ALA A 236 23.31 -5.49 9.92
N ILE A 237 23.15 -6.13 11.10
CA ILE A 237 22.28 -7.29 11.26
C ILE A 237 20.83 -6.85 11.03
N SER A 238 20.18 -7.50 10.07
CA SER A 238 18.79 -7.24 9.72
C SER A 238 17.84 -7.93 10.70
N TYR A 239 16.78 -7.25 11.08
CA TYR A 239 15.71 -7.82 11.89
C TYR A 239 14.65 -8.53 11.05
N GLY A 240 14.12 -9.62 11.58
CA GLY A 240 12.98 -10.33 11.03
C GLY A 240 11.74 -10.30 11.92
N ASP A 241 11.87 -9.74 13.12
CA ASP A 241 10.77 -9.63 14.08
C ASP A 241 9.77 -8.54 13.69
N VAL A 242 8.59 -8.68 14.27
CA VAL A 242 7.47 -7.74 14.13
C VAL A 242 7.02 -7.34 15.53
N GLU A 243 6.83 -6.05 15.72
CA GLU A 243 6.18 -5.51 16.91
C GLU A 243 4.80 -4.98 16.57
N MET A 244 3.88 -5.08 17.49
CA MET A 244 2.51 -4.56 17.37
C MET A 244 2.16 -3.73 18.60
N SER A 245 1.51 -2.60 18.40
CA SER A 245 0.80 -1.85 19.43
C SER A 245 -0.65 -1.62 18.99
N GLN A 246 -1.54 -1.53 19.95
CA GLN A 246 -2.92 -1.10 19.72
C GLN A 246 -3.05 0.39 20.03
N ILE A 247 -3.85 1.09 19.22
CA ILE A 247 -4.17 2.50 19.41
C ILE A 247 -5.46 2.60 20.20
N ALA A 248 -5.43 3.31 21.32
CA ALA A 248 -6.60 3.58 22.15
C ALA A 248 -7.54 4.62 21.50
N GLY A 249 -8.75 4.75 22.00
CA GLY A 249 -9.75 5.68 21.48
C GLY A 249 -9.35 7.16 21.56
N ASP A 250 -8.42 7.53 22.45
CA ASP A 250 -7.83 8.86 22.56
C ASP A 250 -6.57 9.06 21.69
N GLY A 251 -6.22 8.04 20.90
CA GLY A 251 -5.05 8.00 20.04
C GLY A 251 -3.75 7.65 20.74
N SER A 252 -3.72 7.35 22.07
CA SER A 252 -2.51 6.86 22.73
C SER A 252 -2.21 5.42 22.34
N LEU A 253 -0.95 5.02 22.46
CA LEU A 253 -0.52 3.65 22.18
C LEU A 253 -0.65 2.79 23.45
N HIS A 254 -1.01 1.55 23.28
CA HIS A 254 -0.79 0.50 24.27
C HIS A 254 0.68 0.03 24.21
N PRO A 255 1.18 -0.66 25.25
CA PRO A 255 2.51 -1.25 25.23
C PRO A 255 2.77 -2.08 23.96
N TRP A 256 3.96 -1.95 23.39
CA TRP A 256 4.36 -2.71 22.22
C TRP A 256 4.68 -4.15 22.58
N GLU A 257 4.24 -5.07 21.75
CA GLU A 257 4.43 -6.51 21.91
C GLU A 257 5.14 -7.11 20.70
N ILE A 258 6.24 -7.86 20.96
CA ILE A 258 6.90 -8.63 19.90
C ILE A 258 6.00 -9.81 19.53
N GLN A 259 5.75 -9.96 18.24
CA GLN A 259 4.92 -11.03 17.69
C GLN A 259 5.69 -12.36 17.69
N LYS A 260 4.96 -13.48 17.80
CA LYS A 260 5.56 -14.82 17.86
C LYS A 260 6.17 -15.30 16.54
N THR A 261 5.80 -14.68 15.44
CA THR A 261 6.22 -15.07 14.09
C THR A 261 7.13 -14.03 13.49
N MET A 262 8.09 -14.48 12.68
CA MET A 262 9.13 -13.64 12.08
C MET A 262 9.07 -13.76 10.58
N LEU A 263 9.53 -12.71 9.88
CA LEU A 263 9.82 -12.75 8.44
C LEU A 263 10.73 -13.93 8.10
N LYS A 264 10.51 -14.56 6.97
CA LYS A 264 11.40 -15.61 6.45
C LYS A 264 12.77 -15.05 6.06
N THR A 265 12.80 -13.80 5.62
CA THR A 265 14.02 -13.08 5.27
C THR A 265 14.08 -11.78 6.07
N PRO A 266 14.93 -11.71 7.12
CA PRO A 266 15.21 -10.45 7.81
C PRO A 266 15.66 -9.38 6.82
N ARG A 267 15.13 -8.14 6.94
CA ARG A 267 15.37 -7.08 5.96
C ARG A 267 15.18 -5.68 6.51
N PHE A 268 15.83 -4.72 5.88
CA PHE A 268 15.71 -3.29 6.16
C PHE A 268 15.49 -2.49 4.87
N ILE A 269 15.20 -1.19 4.96
CA ILE A 269 14.84 -0.32 3.82
C ILE A 269 13.84 -0.97 2.85
N ALA A 270 12.95 -1.76 3.40
CA ALA A 270 11.84 -2.39 2.72
C ALA A 270 10.60 -1.51 2.85
N ALA A 271 9.51 -1.91 2.23
CA ALA A 271 8.21 -1.29 2.42
C ALA A 271 7.21 -2.31 2.99
N ALA A 272 6.30 -1.86 3.86
CA ALA A 272 5.28 -2.70 4.46
C ALA A 272 3.91 -2.04 4.38
N PHE A 273 2.88 -2.85 4.31
CA PHE A 273 1.49 -2.43 4.39
C PHE A 273 0.64 -3.54 4.98
N ALA A 274 -0.54 -3.18 5.50
CA ALA A 274 -1.56 -4.15 5.85
C ALA A 274 -2.84 -3.84 5.06
N MET A 275 -3.54 -4.88 4.65
CA MET A 275 -4.75 -4.76 3.86
C MET A 275 -5.67 -5.95 4.13
N ASN A 276 -6.94 -5.67 4.40
CA ASN A 276 -7.93 -6.66 4.83
C ASN A 276 -7.43 -7.45 6.04
N ARG A 277 -7.13 -8.72 5.92
CA ARG A 277 -6.68 -9.57 7.03
C ARG A 277 -5.23 -10.05 6.86
N PHE A 278 -4.41 -9.28 6.16
CA PHE A 278 -3.04 -9.65 5.86
C PHE A 278 -2.09 -8.48 6.05
N ILE A 279 -0.86 -8.79 6.46
CA ILE A 279 0.26 -7.87 6.51
C ILE A 279 1.34 -8.32 5.54
N TYR A 280 2.00 -7.36 4.90
CA TYR A 280 2.97 -7.61 3.83
C TYR A 280 4.28 -6.86 4.09
N MET A 281 5.37 -7.47 3.63
CA MET A 281 6.69 -6.88 3.59
C MET A 281 7.30 -7.13 2.22
N LEU A 282 7.75 -6.09 1.51
CA LEU A 282 8.21 -6.19 0.14
C LEU A 282 9.54 -5.50 -0.10
N GLY A 283 10.34 -6.09 -0.99
CA GLY A 283 11.66 -5.56 -1.36
C GLY A 283 12.61 -5.44 -0.18
N GLY A 284 13.42 -4.38 -0.18
CA GLY A 284 14.41 -4.11 0.87
C GLY A 284 15.77 -4.73 0.58
N HIS A 285 16.58 -4.85 1.63
CA HIS A 285 17.94 -5.38 1.62
C HIS A 285 18.15 -6.32 2.81
N ASP A 286 18.75 -7.48 2.60
CA ASP A 286 18.98 -8.50 3.63
C ASP A 286 20.37 -8.40 4.31
N GLY A 287 21.12 -7.34 3.98
CA GLY A 287 22.52 -7.18 4.39
C GLY A 287 23.51 -7.59 3.30
N ARG A 288 23.09 -8.38 2.29
CA ARG A 288 23.91 -8.83 1.16
C ARG A 288 23.32 -8.42 -0.17
N ASN A 289 22.04 -8.61 -0.35
CA ASN A 289 21.34 -8.44 -1.62
C ASN A 289 20.14 -7.49 -1.49
N ARG A 290 19.82 -6.79 -2.56
CA ARG A 290 18.50 -6.19 -2.74
C ARG A 290 17.50 -7.28 -3.02
N LEU A 291 16.29 -7.10 -2.55
CA LEU A 291 15.26 -8.12 -2.63
C LEU A 291 14.14 -7.69 -3.58
N ARG A 292 13.63 -8.67 -4.31
CA ARG A 292 12.36 -8.58 -5.02
C ARG A 292 11.26 -9.41 -4.36
N SER A 293 11.61 -10.19 -3.33
CA SER A 293 10.66 -11.04 -2.63
C SER A 293 9.63 -10.21 -1.88
N VAL A 294 8.41 -10.74 -1.86
CA VAL A 294 7.30 -10.24 -1.07
C VAL A 294 6.86 -11.34 -0.12
N GLU A 295 6.76 -11.01 1.14
CA GLU A 295 6.25 -11.88 2.19
C GLU A 295 4.91 -11.39 2.68
N MET A 296 4.03 -12.30 3.05
CA MET A 296 2.73 -12.01 3.65
C MET A 296 2.47 -12.91 4.85
N ALA A 297 1.70 -12.41 5.80
CA ALA A 297 1.17 -13.18 6.93
C ALA A 297 -0.30 -12.83 7.18
N PRO A 298 -1.14 -13.80 7.55
CA PRO A 298 -2.50 -13.52 7.96
C PRO A 298 -2.51 -12.83 9.33
N LEU A 299 -3.51 -12.00 9.56
CA LEU A 299 -3.82 -11.37 10.83
C LEU A 299 -5.07 -12.02 11.44
N ASP A 300 -5.01 -12.38 12.72
CA ASP A 300 -6.20 -12.86 13.44
C ASP A 300 -7.12 -11.69 13.85
N ASP A 301 -8.23 -11.99 14.49
CA ASP A 301 -9.22 -10.98 14.88
C ASP A 301 -8.70 -10.00 15.96
N GLN A 302 -7.59 -10.34 16.64
CA GLN A 302 -6.88 -9.46 17.58
C GLN A 302 -5.71 -8.72 16.91
N GLY A 303 -5.51 -8.90 15.61
CA GLY A 303 -4.41 -8.31 14.85
C GLY A 303 -3.07 -9.02 15.04
N ARG A 304 -3.01 -10.19 15.70
CA ARG A 304 -1.76 -10.93 15.89
C ARG A 304 -1.32 -11.55 14.59
N VAL A 305 -0.01 -11.51 14.35
CA VAL A 305 0.59 -11.94 13.08
C VAL A 305 0.77 -13.46 13.05
N GLY A 306 0.18 -14.09 12.05
CA GLY A 306 0.31 -15.52 11.78
C GLY A 306 1.62 -15.88 11.04
N PRO A 307 1.74 -17.13 10.55
CA PRO A 307 2.94 -17.58 9.86
C PRO A 307 3.18 -16.83 8.55
N TRP A 308 4.42 -16.39 8.32
CA TRP A 308 4.85 -15.74 7.10
C TRP A 308 5.03 -16.73 5.95
N SER A 309 4.64 -16.32 4.76
CA SER A 309 4.83 -17.02 3.49
C SER A 309 5.21 -16.08 2.38
N PHE A 310 5.89 -16.57 1.34
CA PHE A 310 6.14 -15.79 0.14
C PHE A 310 4.87 -15.69 -0.71
N THR A 311 4.69 -14.53 -1.33
CA THR A 311 3.69 -14.28 -2.37
C THR A 311 4.38 -13.80 -3.65
N THR A 312 3.62 -13.29 -4.61
CA THR A 312 4.14 -12.86 -5.92
C THR A 312 5.27 -11.84 -5.78
N PRO A 313 6.48 -12.15 -6.22
CA PRO A 313 7.62 -11.22 -6.13
C PRO A 313 7.47 -10.05 -7.11
N LEU A 314 8.08 -8.91 -6.78
CA LEU A 314 8.23 -7.77 -7.67
C LEU A 314 8.99 -8.17 -8.96
N HIS A 315 8.82 -7.41 -10.04
CA HIS A 315 9.63 -7.58 -11.25
C HIS A 315 11.10 -7.24 -10.96
N ASP A 316 11.34 -6.06 -10.40
CA ASP A 316 12.67 -5.59 -10.08
C ASP A 316 12.97 -5.74 -8.59
N GLU A 317 14.23 -6.09 -8.28
CA GLU A 317 14.74 -5.92 -6.92
C GLU A 317 14.80 -4.44 -6.58
N ARG A 318 14.34 -4.07 -5.38
CA ARG A 318 14.36 -2.68 -4.95
C ARG A 318 14.44 -2.52 -3.44
N SER A 319 15.26 -1.57 -3.01
CA SER A 319 15.37 -1.11 -1.62
C SER A 319 15.11 0.39 -1.54
N ALA A 320 14.83 0.91 -0.36
CA ALA A 320 14.48 2.32 -0.15
C ALA A 320 13.39 2.81 -1.12
N THR A 321 12.42 1.95 -1.36
CA THR A 321 11.23 2.18 -2.17
C THR A 321 10.11 2.76 -1.31
N ALA A 322 9.13 3.40 -1.94
CA ALA A 322 7.90 3.82 -1.29
C ALA A 322 6.72 2.99 -1.82
N LEU A 323 5.63 2.97 -1.08
CA LEU A 323 4.39 2.36 -1.51
C LEU A 323 3.19 3.25 -1.16
N ALA A 324 2.08 3.02 -1.85
CA ALA A 324 0.77 3.51 -1.46
C ALA A 324 -0.28 2.42 -1.70
N VAL A 325 -1.29 2.39 -0.84
CA VAL A 325 -2.44 1.50 -0.96
C VAL A 325 -3.66 2.33 -1.34
N HIS A 326 -4.44 1.83 -2.27
CA HIS A 326 -5.72 2.42 -2.67
C HIS A 326 -6.71 1.29 -2.99
N ASP A 327 -7.78 1.23 -2.25
CA ASP A 327 -8.75 0.12 -2.26
C ASP A 327 -8.05 -1.24 -2.07
N ASP A 328 -8.20 -2.17 -3.01
CA ASP A 328 -7.60 -3.49 -3.02
C ASP A 328 -6.24 -3.54 -3.74
N LYS A 329 -5.67 -2.38 -4.07
CA LYS A 329 -4.43 -2.27 -4.87
C LYS A 329 -3.28 -1.68 -4.06
N VAL A 330 -2.10 -2.21 -4.31
CA VAL A 330 -0.85 -1.68 -3.82
C VAL A 330 0.03 -1.24 -4.99
N TYR A 331 0.59 -0.05 -4.88
CA TYR A 331 1.53 0.54 -5.83
C TYR A 331 2.89 0.69 -5.17
N VAL A 332 3.94 0.30 -5.88
CA VAL A 332 5.33 0.40 -5.39
C VAL A 332 6.10 1.31 -6.32
N PHE A 333 6.76 2.31 -5.75
CA PHE A 333 7.37 3.42 -6.47
C PHE A 333 8.88 3.47 -6.27
N GLY A 334 9.64 3.53 -7.37
CA GLY A 334 11.06 3.83 -7.35
C GLY A 334 11.89 2.93 -6.44
N GLY A 335 12.81 3.54 -5.71
CA GLY A 335 13.78 2.85 -4.87
C GLY A 335 15.12 2.68 -5.57
N MET A 336 16.00 1.86 -5.00
CA MET A 336 17.32 1.52 -5.50
C MET A 336 17.30 0.11 -6.08
N GLY A 337 17.49 -0.02 -7.38
CA GLY A 337 17.63 -1.29 -8.09
C GLY A 337 19.09 -1.61 -8.42
N ALA A 338 19.34 -2.63 -9.23
CA ALA A 338 20.68 -3.05 -9.66
C ALA A 338 21.45 -1.94 -10.39
N GLY A 339 20.78 -1.18 -11.24
CA GLY A 339 21.37 -0.12 -12.07
C GLY A 339 21.34 1.29 -11.47
N GLY A 340 20.87 1.46 -10.24
CA GLY A 340 20.72 2.78 -9.60
C GLY A 340 19.30 3.06 -9.13
N ALA A 341 18.99 4.33 -8.92
CA ALA A 341 17.65 4.75 -8.54
C ALA A 341 16.63 4.49 -9.67
N LEU A 342 15.46 4.00 -9.29
CA LEU A 342 14.39 3.63 -10.19
C LEU A 342 13.34 4.76 -10.28
N ASN A 343 12.65 4.81 -11.42
CA ASN A 343 11.39 5.55 -11.60
C ASN A 343 10.24 4.61 -12.00
N SER A 344 10.49 3.31 -12.06
CA SER A 344 9.46 2.31 -12.35
C SER A 344 8.42 2.23 -11.25
N VAL A 345 7.20 1.93 -11.65
CA VAL A 345 6.06 1.71 -10.77
C VAL A 345 5.46 0.36 -11.09
N GLU A 346 5.18 -0.41 -10.05
CA GLU A 346 4.52 -1.70 -10.15
C GLU A 346 3.24 -1.68 -9.31
N MET A 347 2.18 -2.31 -9.80
CA MET A 347 0.90 -2.44 -9.11
C MET A 347 0.48 -3.91 -9.03
N ALA A 348 -0.09 -4.29 -7.91
CA ALA A 348 -0.79 -5.56 -7.75
C ALA A 348 -2.11 -5.35 -7.00
N GLU A 349 -3.05 -6.27 -7.19
CA GLU A 349 -4.30 -6.38 -6.46
C GLU A 349 -4.23 -7.52 -5.46
N GLN A 350 -4.89 -7.37 -4.32
CA GLN A 350 -5.00 -8.44 -3.32
C GLN A 350 -6.15 -9.40 -3.69
N GLN A 351 -5.84 -10.69 -3.69
CA GLN A 351 -6.83 -11.76 -3.79
C GLN A 351 -7.44 -12.08 -2.42
N ALA A 352 -8.56 -12.77 -2.41
CA ALA A 352 -9.26 -13.12 -1.16
C ALA A 352 -8.41 -13.96 -0.18
N ASP A 353 -7.45 -14.73 -0.69
CA ASP A 353 -6.52 -15.53 0.11
C ASP A 353 -5.24 -14.77 0.51
N GLY A 354 -5.19 -13.48 0.27
CA GLY A 354 -4.07 -12.59 0.57
C GLY A 354 -2.99 -12.56 -0.49
N ARG A 355 -2.97 -13.45 -1.47
CA ARG A 355 -1.96 -13.39 -2.52
C ARG A 355 -2.12 -12.15 -3.38
N LEU A 356 -1.00 -11.61 -3.83
CA LEU A 356 -0.97 -10.48 -4.73
C LEU A 356 -0.93 -10.95 -6.19
N GLY A 357 -1.61 -10.25 -7.07
CA GLY A 357 -1.66 -10.61 -8.48
C GLY A 357 -2.38 -9.55 -9.31
N ILE A 358 -2.74 -9.94 -10.54
CA ILE A 358 -3.50 -9.11 -11.48
C ILE A 358 -4.80 -9.84 -11.80
N ARG A 359 -5.91 -9.12 -11.70
CA ARG A 359 -7.21 -9.58 -12.16
C ARG A 359 -7.35 -9.31 -13.65
N LEU A 360 -7.54 -10.35 -14.45
CA LEU A 360 -7.77 -10.20 -15.89
C LEU A 360 -9.22 -9.77 -16.16
N SER A 361 -9.40 -8.68 -16.90
CA SER A 361 -10.71 -8.27 -17.40
C SER A 361 -11.20 -9.24 -18.50
N GLU A 362 -12.52 -9.36 -18.68
CA GLU A 362 -13.10 -10.22 -19.72
C GLU A 362 -12.63 -9.87 -21.15
N GLN A 363 -12.31 -8.61 -21.43
CA GLN A 363 -11.82 -8.19 -22.74
C GLN A 363 -10.46 -8.80 -23.13
N VAL A 364 -9.62 -9.13 -22.16
CA VAL A 364 -8.34 -9.81 -22.39
C VAL A 364 -8.55 -11.30 -22.66
N ARG A 365 -9.60 -11.91 -22.11
CA ARG A 365 -9.96 -13.32 -22.36
C ARG A 365 -10.29 -13.61 -23.81
N VAL A 366 -11.02 -12.71 -24.48
CA VAL A 366 -11.47 -12.91 -25.88
C VAL A 366 -10.28 -12.83 -26.86
N LYS A 367 -9.27 -12.02 -26.59
CA LYS A 367 -8.08 -11.91 -27.44
C LYS A 367 -7.13 -13.11 -27.36
N ASN A 368 -7.14 -13.85 -26.25
CA ASN A 368 -6.23 -14.97 -26.01
C ASN A 368 -6.93 -16.34 -26.05
N ALA A 369 -8.21 -16.40 -26.43
CA ALA A 369 -8.87 -17.67 -26.70
C ALA A 369 -8.25 -18.29 -27.96
N PRO A 370 -7.74 -19.54 -27.91
CA PRO A 370 -7.26 -20.19 -29.13
C PRO A 370 -8.42 -20.28 -30.12
N THR A 371 -8.22 -19.76 -31.31
CA THR A 371 -9.16 -19.93 -32.41
C THR A 371 -9.21 -21.43 -32.74
N LEU A 372 -10.26 -22.09 -32.28
CA LEU A 372 -10.55 -23.44 -32.75
C LEU A 372 -10.77 -23.33 -34.25
N ALA A 373 -9.78 -23.77 -35.03
CA ALA A 373 -9.88 -23.88 -36.47
C ALA A 373 -11.09 -24.76 -36.79
N ALA A 374 -12.09 -24.17 -37.44
CA ALA A 374 -13.20 -24.89 -38.03
C ALA A 374 -12.60 -25.89 -39.01
N GLY A 375 -12.66 -27.17 -38.69
CA GLY A 375 -12.25 -28.24 -39.58
C GLY A 375 -13.12 -28.18 -40.84
N SER A 376 -12.49 -27.88 -41.96
CA SER A 376 -13.07 -28.04 -43.28
C SER A 376 -13.20 -29.55 -43.56
N SER A 377 -14.41 -30.08 -43.45
CA SER A 377 -14.77 -31.36 -44.06
C SER A 377 -14.88 -31.16 -45.59
N SER A 378 -13.91 -31.63 -46.33
CA SER A 378 -14.04 -31.88 -47.75
C SER A 378 -14.89 -33.13 -47.97
N PRO A 379 -15.87 -33.10 -48.90
CA PRO A 379 -16.50 -34.35 -49.35
C PRO A 379 -15.58 -35.08 -50.28
N ALA A 380 -15.53 -36.40 -50.10
CA ALA A 380 -14.86 -37.31 -51.01
C ALA A 380 -15.67 -37.45 -52.33
N GLU A 381 -14.97 -37.42 -53.44
CA GLU A 381 -15.22 -38.19 -54.66
C GLU A 381 -14.03 -39.13 -54.92
#